data_aee39a4bcc2ec5e11c2c33c7a7457ae6
#
_entry.id   aee39a4bcc2ec5e11c2c33c7a7457ae6
#
_cell.length_a   1.000
_cell.length_b   1.000
_cell.length_c   1.000
_cell.angle_alpha   90.00
_cell.angle_beta   90.00
_cell.angle_gamma   90.00
#
_symmetry.space_group_name_H-M   'P 1'
#
loop_
_entity.id
_entity.type
_entity.pdbx_description
1 polymer ?
#
loop_
_entity_poly.entity_id
_entity_poly.type
_entity_poly.pdbx_seq_one_letter_code
_entity_poly.pdbx_strand_id
1 'polypeptide(L)'
;MKKYIFVLIVIVISSCNNSIKVDVVDKKVVEKELTPFFDSNKIDHYYLNFSEEDFVKLTSKIPSTKKEKEFSNLYMGYYPDSIPKENFEKILLKHNYKKSNLSIKQEKKIQNVFSAQDSLMTEGYACVAEYRDIFIFKKKEKTIGIAKICFKCGRFQIIGSKLDVSGFGLWSELDRLKSIIRPNEKP
;
A
#
# COMPACT_ATOMS: atom_id res chain seq x y z
N MET A 1 -73.39 41.13 -26.87
CA MET A 1 -72.54 40.17 -27.56
C MET A 1 -71.10 40.71 -27.51
N LYS A 2 -70.24 40.19 -26.54
CA LYS A 2 -68.88 40.67 -26.38
C LYS A 2 -67.95 39.73 -27.12
N LYS A 3 -67.21 40.28 -28.11
CA LYS A 3 -66.18 39.57 -28.89
C LYS A 3 -64.85 39.63 -28.03
N TYR A 4 -64.36 38.47 -27.65
CA TYR A 4 -63.02 38.37 -27.03
C TYR A 4 -61.97 38.16 -28.14
N ILE A 5 -61.07 39.13 -28.29
CA ILE A 5 -59.88 39.04 -29.12
C ILE A 5 -58.81 38.33 -28.37
N PHE A 6 -58.44 37.14 -28.79
CA PHE A 6 -57.29 36.40 -28.24
C PHE A 6 -56.02 36.91 -28.95
N VAL A 7 -55.20 37.64 -28.24
CA VAL A 7 -53.87 38.04 -28.73
C VAL A 7 -52.89 36.90 -28.37
N LEU A 8 -52.44 36.22 -29.40
CA LEU A 8 -51.44 35.15 -29.33
C LEU A 8 -50.05 35.80 -29.31
N ILE A 9 -49.44 35.89 -28.13
CA ILE A 9 -48.05 36.35 -28.01
C ILE A 9 -47.14 35.16 -28.32
N VAL A 10 -46.50 35.20 -29.48
CA VAL A 10 -45.44 34.26 -29.86
C VAL A 10 -44.11 34.76 -29.24
N ILE A 11 -43.66 34.10 -28.18
CA ILE A 11 -42.34 34.35 -27.62
C ILE A 11 -41.31 33.56 -28.42
N VAL A 12 -40.55 34.24 -29.25
CA VAL A 12 -39.40 33.69 -29.96
C VAL A 12 -38.25 33.66 -29.00
N ILE A 13 -37.97 32.49 -28.46
CA ILE A 13 -36.78 32.25 -27.61
C ILE A 13 -35.60 32.06 -28.56
N SER A 14 -34.83 33.13 -28.78
CA SER A 14 -33.53 33.06 -29.44
C SER A 14 -32.56 32.37 -28.54
N SER A 15 -32.38 31.04 -28.73
CA SER A 15 -31.35 30.27 -28.09
C SER A 15 -29.98 30.65 -28.69
N CYS A 16 -29.25 31.53 -28.03
CA CYS A 16 -27.84 31.74 -28.33
C CYS A 16 -27.04 30.48 -27.91
N ASN A 17 -26.77 29.63 -28.90
CA ASN A 17 -25.77 28.56 -28.75
C ASN A 17 -24.35 29.18 -28.73
N ASN A 18 -23.95 29.75 -27.61
CA ASN A 18 -22.54 29.96 -27.33
C ASN A 18 -21.94 28.61 -26.90
N SER A 19 -21.47 27.83 -27.86
CA SER A 19 -20.55 26.73 -27.57
C SER A 19 -19.24 27.32 -27.02
N ILE A 20 -19.15 27.38 -25.70
CA ILE A 20 -17.87 27.60 -25.01
C ILE A 20 -17.00 26.41 -25.38
N LYS A 21 -16.07 26.63 -26.33
CA LYS A 21 -14.95 25.72 -26.50
C LYS A 21 -14.16 25.79 -25.20
N VAL A 22 -14.42 24.84 -24.29
CA VAL A 22 -13.53 24.57 -23.19
C VAL A 22 -12.28 23.98 -23.84
N ASP A 23 -11.25 24.78 -24.01
CA ASP A 23 -9.92 24.29 -24.29
C ASP A 23 -9.56 23.38 -23.10
N VAL A 24 -9.72 22.08 -23.33
CA VAL A 24 -9.15 21.07 -22.43
C VAL A 24 -7.63 21.25 -22.55
N VAL A 25 -7.11 22.13 -21.70
CA VAL A 25 -5.68 22.20 -21.46
C VAL A 25 -5.36 20.83 -20.88
N ASP A 26 -4.80 19.97 -21.73
CA ASP A 26 -4.13 18.74 -21.29
C ASP A 26 -3.10 19.17 -20.26
N LYS A 27 -3.52 19.26 -18.99
CA LYS A 27 -2.61 19.34 -17.87
C LYS A 27 -1.87 18.01 -17.88
N LYS A 28 -0.76 17.99 -18.63
CA LYS A 28 0.28 17.01 -18.46
C LYS A 28 0.54 16.99 -16.97
N VAL A 29 -0.06 16.03 -16.25
CA VAL A 29 0.20 15.79 -14.85
C VAL A 29 1.69 15.46 -14.84
N VAL A 30 2.50 16.45 -14.48
CA VAL A 30 3.92 16.22 -14.21
C VAL A 30 3.91 15.29 -13.01
N GLU A 31 4.08 14.00 -13.29
CA GLU A 31 4.20 12.98 -12.26
C GLU A 31 5.37 13.41 -11.40
N LYS A 32 5.08 13.96 -10.20
CA LYS A 32 6.11 14.37 -9.24
C LYS A 32 6.95 13.15 -8.97
N GLU A 33 8.21 13.18 -9.32
CA GLU A 33 9.12 12.08 -9.10
C GLU A 33 9.29 11.92 -7.58
N LEU A 34 8.63 10.91 -7.03
CA LEU A 34 8.62 10.64 -5.60
C LEU A 34 9.98 10.04 -5.21
N THR A 35 10.56 10.53 -4.13
CA THR A 35 11.82 10.00 -3.62
C THR A 35 11.58 8.66 -2.93
N PRO A 36 12.13 7.55 -3.43
CA PRO A 36 11.93 6.24 -2.81
C PRO A 36 12.58 6.17 -1.43
N PHE A 37 11.93 5.45 -0.50
CA PHE A 37 12.46 5.20 0.85
C PHE A 37 13.79 4.48 0.82
N PHE A 38 14.03 3.68 -0.22
CA PHE A 38 15.23 2.85 -0.36
C PHE A 38 15.80 2.99 -1.77
N ASP A 39 17.09 3.28 -1.86
CA ASP A 39 17.85 3.23 -3.11
C ASP A 39 18.23 1.77 -3.42
N SER A 40 17.21 0.95 -3.67
CA SER A 40 17.34 -0.48 -3.92
C SER A 40 17.38 -0.81 -5.41
N ASN A 41 18.09 -1.87 -5.78
CA ASN A 41 18.11 -2.41 -7.14
C ASN A 41 17.40 -3.78 -7.24
N LYS A 42 16.90 -4.30 -6.12
CA LYS A 42 16.15 -5.55 -6.04
C LYS A 42 15.20 -5.53 -4.86
N ILE A 43 14.02 -6.10 -5.05
CA ILE A 43 13.01 -6.25 -4.01
C ILE A 43 12.62 -7.73 -3.95
N ASP A 44 12.78 -8.34 -2.79
CA ASP A 44 12.24 -9.66 -2.51
C ASP A 44 10.96 -9.52 -1.69
N HIS A 45 9.92 -10.25 -2.06
CA HIS A 45 8.66 -10.31 -1.33
C HIS A 45 8.46 -11.69 -0.74
N TYR A 46 8.07 -11.72 0.53
CA TYR A 46 7.77 -12.93 1.29
C TYR A 46 6.34 -12.87 1.78
N TYR A 47 5.61 -13.97 1.63
CA TYR A 47 4.22 -14.10 2.06
C TYR A 47 4.02 -15.29 2.98
N LEU A 48 3.27 -15.09 4.05
CA LEU A 48 2.81 -16.14 4.96
C LEU A 48 1.31 -16.38 4.74
N ASN A 49 0.98 -17.59 4.27
CA ASN A 49 -0.39 -18.05 4.28
C ASN A 49 -0.74 -18.54 5.69
N PHE A 50 -1.51 -17.74 6.42
CA PHE A 50 -1.87 -17.98 7.82
C PHE A 50 -3.36 -17.78 7.98
N SER A 51 -4.07 -18.81 8.44
CA SER A 51 -5.52 -18.79 8.55
C SER A 51 -5.99 -17.98 9.76
N GLU A 52 -7.26 -17.60 9.80
CA GLU A 52 -7.88 -16.99 10.98
C GLU A 52 -7.84 -17.95 12.18
N GLU A 53 -8.02 -19.26 11.93
CA GLU A 53 -7.94 -20.28 12.96
C GLU A 53 -6.53 -20.37 13.57
N ASP A 54 -5.48 -20.30 12.73
CA ASP A 54 -4.09 -20.27 13.20
C ASP A 54 -3.80 -18.99 14.00
N PHE A 55 -4.36 -17.85 13.58
CA PHE A 55 -4.25 -16.60 14.31
C PHE A 55 -4.88 -16.70 15.70
N VAL A 56 -6.10 -17.23 15.79
CA VAL A 56 -6.77 -17.45 17.08
C VAL A 56 -5.95 -18.38 17.98
N LYS A 57 -5.42 -19.49 17.44
CA LYS A 57 -4.53 -20.40 18.19
C LYS A 57 -3.25 -19.69 18.68
N LEU A 58 -2.68 -18.82 17.84
CA LEU A 58 -1.48 -18.07 18.23
C LEU A 58 -1.76 -17.07 19.34
N THR A 59 -2.88 -16.36 19.30
CA THR A 59 -3.21 -15.30 20.26
C THR A 59 -3.86 -15.82 21.55
N SER A 60 -4.41 -17.04 21.54
CA SER A 60 -5.05 -17.65 22.72
C SER A 60 -4.06 -18.21 23.74
N LYS A 61 -2.78 -18.29 23.42
CA LYS A 61 -1.75 -18.80 24.33
C LYS A 61 -0.56 -17.85 24.45
N ILE A 62 0.08 -17.88 25.62
CA ILE A 62 1.34 -17.16 25.81
C ILE A 62 2.47 -17.97 25.14
N PRO A 63 3.27 -17.39 24.23
CA PRO A 63 4.40 -18.06 23.60
C PRO A 63 5.41 -18.53 24.65
N SER A 64 5.67 -19.84 24.72
CA SER A 64 6.52 -20.44 25.74
C SER A 64 7.94 -20.69 25.25
N THR A 65 8.10 -21.11 23.99
CA THR A 65 9.40 -21.42 23.40
C THR A 65 10.03 -20.18 22.74
N LYS A 66 11.35 -20.19 22.58
CA LYS A 66 12.08 -19.16 21.85
C LYS A 66 11.55 -19.00 20.41
N LYS A 67 11.23 -20.11 19.75
CA LYS A 67 10.69 -20.12 18.38
C LYS A 67 9.30 -19.47 18.31
N GLU A 68 8.42 -19.76 19.27
CA GLU A 68 7.09 -19.15 19.33
C GLU A 68 7.16 -17.64 19.61
N LYS A 69 8.04 -17.23 20.52
CA LYS A 69 8.26 -15.80 20.80
C LYS A 69 8.82 -15.06 19.58
N GLU A 70 9.79 -15.66 18.88
CA GLU A 70 10.36 -15.09 17.65
C GLU A 70 9.26 -14.95 16.57
N PHE A 71 8.45 -16.00 16.37
CA PHE A 71 7.35 -15.97 15.42
C PHE A 71 6.30 -14.92 15.79
N SER A 72 5.85 -14.89 17.02
CA SER A 72 4.86 -13.92 17.49
C SER A 72 5.33 -12.48 17.28
N ASN A 73 6.58 -12.18 17.62
CA ASN A 73 7.17 -10.86 17.42
C ASN A 73 7.36 -10.52 15.93
N LEU A 74 7.69 -11.50 15.10
CA LEU A 74 7.79 -11.32 13.65
C LEU A 74 6.43 -11.04 13.02
N TYR A 75 5.41 -11.81 13.42
CA TYR A 75 4.09 -11.81 12.80
C TYR A 75 3.19 -10.66 13.30
N MET A 76 3.24 -10.33 14.59
CA MET A 76 2.37 -9.32 15.22
C MET A 76 3.13 -8.13 15.84
N GLY A 77 4.42 -8.30 16.13
CA GLY A 77 5.23 -7.31 16.82
C GLY A 77 6.16 -6.52 15.91
N TYR A 78 7.14 -5.89 16.56
CA TYR A 78 8.09 -4.98 15.89
C TYR A 78 9.43 -5.64 15.55
N TYR A 79 9.54 -6.98 15.61
CA TYR A 79 10.73 -7.67 15.15
C TYR A 79 10.74 -7.83 13.62
N PRO A 80 11.88 -7.51 12.97
CA PRO A 80 13.04 -6.85 13.53
C PRO A 80 12.80 -5.35 13.77
N ASP A 81 13.50 -4.76 14.74
CA ASP A 81 13.49 -3.31 15.03
C ASP A 81 14.54 -2.54 14.23
N SER A 82 15.51 -3.23 13.71
CA SER A 82 16.60 -2.73 12.87
C SER A 82 16.95 -3.76 11.81
N ILE A 83 17.77 -3.39 10.81
CA ILE A 83 18.22 -4.36 9.81
C ILE A 83 19.08 -5.42 10.48
N PRO A 84 18.64 -6.71 10.50
CA PRO A 84 19.36 -7.77 11.18
C PRO A 84 20.75 -7.99 10.59
N LYS A 85 21.73 -8.25 11.46
CA LYS A 85 23.07 -8.68 11.03
C LYS A 85 23.04 -10.09 10.44
N GLU A 86 22.11 -10.93 10.90
CA GLU A 86 21.86 -12.27 10.39
C GLU A 86 21.07 -12.21 9.09
N ASN A 87 21.09 -13.30 8.31
CA ASN A 87 20.30 -13.41 7.12
C ASN A 87 18.80 -13.51 7.49
N PHE A 88 18.11 -12.39 7.39
CA PHE A 88 16.69 -12.27 7.72
C PHE A 88 15.79 -13.19 6.89
N GLU A 89 16.17 -13.46 5.64
CA GLU A 89 15.44 -14.38 4.78
C GLU A 89 15.40 -15.80 5.35
N LYS A 90 16.49 -16.26 5.98
CA LYS A 90 16.50 -17.56 6.67
C LYS A 90 15.50 -17.59 7.83
N ILE A 91 15.35 -16.49 8.55
CA ILE A 91 14.36 -16.36 9.63
C ILE A 91 12.95 -16.45 9.05
N LEU A 92 12.66 -15.75 7.94
CA LEU A 92 11.36 -15.83 7.28
C LEU A 92 11.03 -17.26 6.83
N LEU A 93 11.98 -17.93 6.16
CA LEU A 93 11.81 -19.31 5.70
C LEU A 93 11.60 -20.29 6.88
N LYS A 94 12.32 -20.13 7.98
CA LYS A 94 12.14 -20.89 9.22
C LYS A 94 10.72 -20.79 9.78
N HIS A 95 10.06 -19.65 9.56
CA HIS A 95 8.69 -19.37 9.96
C HIS A 95 7.66 -19.52 8.83
N ASN A 96 7.98 -20.31 7.83
CA ASN A 96 7.09 -20.70 6.71
C ASN A 96 6.65 -19.55 5.80
N TYR A 97 7.30 -18.38 5.85
CA TYR A 97 7.13 -17.39 4.80
C TYR A 97 7.68 -17.93 3.48
N LYS A 98 6.93 -17.78 2.42
CA LYS A 98 7.33 -18.21 1.09
C LYS A 98 7.74 -17.01 0.25
N LYS A 99 8.86 -17.13 -0.45
CA LYS A 99 9.31 -16.09 -1.39
C LYS A 99 8.42 -16.09 -2.63
N SER A 100 7.95 -14.93 -3.02
CA SER A 100 7.21 -14.71 -4.25
C SER A 100 8.17 -14.38 -5.41
N ASN A 101 7.80 -14.79 -6.62
CA ASN A 101 8.53 -14.42 -7.82
C ASN A 101 7.98 -13.08 -8.34
N LEU A 102 8.69 -11.99 -8.10
CA LEU A 102 8.36 -10.68 -8.65
C LEU A 102 9.03 -10.51 -10.02
N SER A 103 8.29 -9.96 -10.97
CA SER A 103 8.87 -9.46 -12.22
C SER A 103 9.54 -8.10 -11.99
N ILE A 104 10.50 -7.74 -12.83
CA ILE A 104 11.17 -6.41 -12.80
C ILE A 104 10.14 -5.27 -12.85
N LYS A 105 9.05 -5.44 -13.62
CA LYS A 105 7.96 -4.46 -13.69
C LYS A 105 7.22 -4.31 -12.36
N GLN A 106 7.00 -5.42 -11.63
CA GLN A 106 6.39 -5.37 -10.29
C GLN A 106 7.34 -4.72 -9.29
N GLU A 107 8.62 -5.07 -9.29
CA GLU A 107 9.62 -4.44 -8.40
C GLU A 107 9.65 -2.92 -8.56
N LYS A 108 9.68 -2.40 -9.82
CA LYS A 108 9.60 -0.96 -10.09
C LYS A 108 8.32 -0.32 -9.56
N LYS A 109 7.17 -0.98 -9.75
CA LYS A 109 5.89 -0.48 -9.22
C LYS A 109 5.88 -0.46 -7.69
N ILE A 110 6.40 -1.52 -7.04
CA ILE A 110 6.54 -1.61 -5.58
C ILE A 110 7.43 -0.48 -5.07
N GLN A 111 8.57 -0.24 -5.72
CA GLN A 111 9.47 0.85 -5.33
C GLN A 111 8.79 2.22 -5.37
N ASN A 112 7.93 2.47 -6.36
CA ASN A 112 7.14 3.70 -6.45
C ASN A 112 6.07 3.82 -5.36
N VAL A 113 5.57 2.71 -4.82
CA VAL A 113 4.67 2.74 -3.65
C VAL A 113 5.44 3.09 -2.38
N PHE A 114 6.65 2.53 -2.22
CA PHE A 114 7.53 2.81 -1.08
C PHE A 114 8.36 4.08 -1.32
N SER A 115 7.70 5.23 -1.41
CA SER A 115 8.33 6.53 -1.63
C SER A 115 7.70 7.59 -0.71
N ALA A 116 8.46 8.68 -0.49
CA ALA A 116 8.01 9.76 0.37
C ALA A 116 6.75 10.41 -0.18
N GLN A 117 5.74 10.54 0.66
CA GLN A 117 4.44 11.16 0.38
C GLN A 117 4.33 12.46 1.17
N ASP A 118 3.64 13.44 0.60
CA ASP A 118 3.35 14.71 1.29
C ASP A 118 2.09 14.59 2.21
N SER A 119 1.52 13.39 2.32
CA SER A 119 0.31 13.16 3.11
C SER A 119 0.63 12.87 4.57
N LEU A 120 -0.05 13.55 5.48
CA LEU A 120 -0.03 13.21 6.89
C LEU A 120 -1.08 12.12 7.13
N MET A 121 -0.64 10.93 7.51
CA MET A 121 -1.55 9.92 8.02
C MET A 121 -1.98 10.29 9.44
N THR A 122 -3.29 10.48 9.63
CA THR A 122 -3.87 10.78 10.94
C THR A 122 -4.69 9.62 11.50
N GLU A 123 -4.86 8.53 10.74
CA GLU A 123 -5.71 7.42 11.15
C GLU A 123 -4.96 6.42 12.05
N GLY A 124 -5.43 6.29 13.28
CA GLY A 124 -4.99 5.25 14.21
C GLY A 124 -5.83 3.98 14.06
N TYR A 125 -5.19 2.85 13.86
CA TYR A 125 -5.89 1.56 13.76
C TYR A 125 -5.81 0.79 15.07
N ALA A 126 -6.97 0.52 15.69
CA ALA A 126 -7.09 -0.30 16.88
C ALA A 126 -7.19 -1.79 16.52
N CYS A 127 -6.13 -2.36 15.93
CA CYS A 127 -6.08 -3.78 15.59
C CYS A 127 -4.74 -4.39 15.94
N VAL A 128 -4.71 -5.70 16.13
CA VAL A 128 -3.48 -6.48 16.19
C VAL A 128 -2.98 -6.65 14.75
N ALA A 129 -1.76 -6.19 14.47
CA ALA A 129 -1.17 -6.34 13.15
C ALA A 129 -0.93 -7.81 12.82
N GLU A 130 -1.22 -8.18 11.57
CA GLU A 130 -0.91 -9.49 11.00
C GLU A 130 0.03 -9.26 9.81
N TYR A 131 1.35 -9.28 10.06
CA TYR A 131 2.35 -9.01 9.04
C TYR A 131 2.58 -10.25 8.16
N ARG A 132 1.63 -10.51 7.26
CA ARG A 132 1.71 -11.62 6.31
C ARG A 132 2.60 -11.32 5.12
N ASP A 133 2.80 -10.05 4.80
CA ASP A 133 3.57 -9.58 3.65
C ASP A 133 4.80 -8.81 4.12
N ILE A 134 5.97 -9.28 3.71
CA ILE A 134 7.25 -8.69 4.07
C ILE A 134 8.07 -8.45 2.80
N PHE A 135 8.53 -7.21 2.63
CA PHE A 135 9.39 -6.79 1.52
C PHE A 135 10.79 -6.55 2.04
N ILE A 136 11.78 -7.07 1.34
CA ILE A 136 13.21 -6.87 1.62
C ILE A 136 13.80 -6.10 0.45
N PHE A 137 14.27 -4.89 0.74
CA PHE A 137 14.92 -4.02 -0.22
C PHE A 137 16.42 -4.25 -0.19
N LYS A 138 17.01 -4.53 -1.35
CA LYS A 138 18.42 -4.87 -1.47
C LYS A 138 19.15 -3.91 -2.39
N LYS A 139 20.42 -3.66 -2.06
CA LYS A 139 21.39 -3.01 -2.93
C LYS A 139 22.67 -3.84 -2.94
N LYS A 140 23.09 -4.31 -4.12
CA LYS A 140 24.26 -5.21 -4.28
C LYS A 140 24.18 -6.42 -3.31
N GLU A 141 23.03 -7.10 -3.32
CA GLU A 141 22.68 -8.26 -2.48
C GLU A 141 22.63 -8.01 -0.96
N LYS A 142 22.95 -6.79 -0.50
CA LYS A 142 22.80 -6.42 0.91
C LYS A 142 21.40 -5.89 1.19
N THR A 143 20.78 -6.35 2.26
CA THR A 143 19.54 -5.78 2.78
C THR A 143 19.80 -4.35 3.25
N ILE A 144 19.05 -3.40 2.67
CA ILE A 144 19.11 -1.97 3.04
C ILE A 144 17.80 -1.47 3.63
N GLY A 145 16.74 -2.26 3.50
CA GLY A 145 15.42 -1.93 4.05
C GLY A 145 14.53 -3.15 4.17
N ILE A 146 13.59 -3.06 5.11
CA ILE A 146 12.54 -4.06 5.33
C ILE A 146 11.23 -3.31 5.52
N ALA A 147 10.16 -3.80 4.87
CA ALA A 147 8.81 -3.32 5.12
C ALA A 147 7.90 -4.51 5.44
N LYS A 148 7.17 -4.43 6.55
CA LYS A 148 6.15 -5.40 6.96
C LYS A 148 4.79 -4.75 6.80
N ILE A 149 3.85 -5.42 6.14
CA ILE A 149 2.55 -4.87 5.81
C ILE A 149 1.43 -5.77 6.32
N CYS A 150 0.47 -5.16 7.00
CA CYS A 150 -0.81 -5.77 7.34
C CYS A 150 -1.91 -5.15 6.46
N PHE A 151 -2.28 -5.82 5.38
CA PHE A 151 -3.37 -5.34 4.50
C PHE A 151 -4.76 -5.40 5.15
N LYS A 152 -4.93 -6.17 6.21
CA LYS A 152 -6.21 -6.30 6.91
C LYS A 152 -6.55 -5.03 7.71
N CYS A 153 -5.56 -4.37 8.25
CA CYS A 153 -5.76 -3.22 9.13
C CYS A 153 -4.89 -2.00 8.83
N GLY A 154 -4.24 -1.96 7.68
CA GLY A 154 -3.44 -0.81 7.27
C GLY A 154 -2.14 -0.59 8.06
N ARG A 155 -1.83 -1.45 9.05
CA ARG A 155 -0.58 -1.30 9.80
C ARG A 155 0.63 -1.68 8.98
N PHE A 156 1.70 -0.94 9.19
CA PHE A 156 2.98 -1.20 8.56
C PHE A 156 4.14 -0.96 9.54
N GLN A 157 5.29 -1.53 9.20
CA GLN A 157 6.57 -1.24 9.82
C GLN A 157 7.62 -1.12 8.73
N ILE A 158 8.28 0.03 8.64
CA ILE A 158 9.35 0.30 7.65
C ILE A 158 10.65 0.52 8.42
N ILE A 159 11.70 -0.22 8.04
CA ILE A 159 12.99 -0.26 8.73
C ILE A 159 14.10 0.06 7.73
N GLY A 160 15.06 0.88 8.13
CA GLY A 160 16.24 1.23 7.34
C GLY A 160 16.06 2.42 6.39
N SER A 161 14.87 3.03 6.33
CA SER A 161 14.68 4.29 5.62
C SER A 161 15.39 5.43 6.37
N LYS A 162 15.99 6.35 5.59
CA LYS A 162 16.50 7.62 6.09
C LYS A 162 15.49 8.76 5.95
N LEU A 163 14.42 8.52 5.20
CA LEU A 163 13.34 9.46 4.99
C LEU A 163 12.24 9.25 6.01
N ASP A 164 11.46 10.28 6.26
CA ASP A 164 10.24 10.17 7.05
C ASP A 164 9.24 9.25 6.32
N VAL A 165 8.76 8.25 7.02
CA VAL A 165 7.81 7.26 6.54
C VAL A 165 6.40 7.46 7.09
N SER A 166 6.17 8.51 7.89
CA SER A 166 4.88 8.78 8.55
C SER A 166 3.74 9.01 7.56
N GLY A 167 4.04 9.50 6.36
CA GLY A 167 3.07 9.69 5.29
C GLY A 167 2.70 8.42 4.51
N PHE A 168 3.33 7.27 4.80
CA PHE A 168 3.02 6.00 4.13
C PHE A 168 1.81 5.31 4.75
N GLY A 169 1.13 4.49 3.96
CA GLY A 169 0.12 3.55 4.45
C GLY A 169 -1.33 4.01 4.25
N LEU A 170 -1.58 5.00 3.40
CA LEU A 170 -2.94 5.30 2.94
C LEU A 170 -3.55 4.05 2.27
N TRP A 171 -4.85 3.85 2.47
CA TRP A 171 -5.55 2.69 1.87
C TRP A 171 -5.35 2.58 0.37
N SER A 172 -5.35 3.70 -0.36
CA SER A 172 -5.08 3.72 -1.80
C SER A 172 -3.68 3.20 -2.18
N GLU A 173 -2.67 3.43 -1.33
CA GLU A 173 -1.31 2.91 -1.52
C GLU A 173 -1.24 1.42 -1.21
N LEU A 174 -1.88 1.00 -0.12
CA LEU A 174 -1.94 -0.41 0.28
C LEU A 174 -2.71 -1.24 -0.73
N ASP A 175 -3.84 -0.75 -1.24
CA ASP A 175 -4.61 -1.39 -2.30
C ASP A 175 -3.81 -1.49 -3.60
N ARG A 176 -3.09 -0.42 -3.97
CA ARG A 176 -2.18 -0.43 -5.11
C ARG A 176 -1.06 -1.45 -4.91
N LEU A 177 -0.46 -1.51 -3.72
CA LEU A 177 0.57 -2.51 -3.39
C LEU A 177 0.00 -3.93 -3.48
N LYS A 178 -1.17 -4.17 -2.89
CA LYS A 178 -1.87 -5.46 -2.94
C LYS A 178 -2.15 -5.88 -4.38
N SER A 179 -2.64 -4.98 -5.22
CA SER A 179 -2.91 -5.26 -6.64
C SER A 179 -1.67 -5.62 -7.45
N ILE A 180 -0.50 -5.10 -7.08
CA ILE A 180 0.77 -5.43 -7.74
C ILE A 180 1.21 -6.86 -7.41
N ILE A 181 1.11 -7.27 -6.14
CA ILE A 181 1.59 -8.58 -5.66
C ILE A 181 0.55 -9.69 -5.82
N ARG A 182 -0.74 -9.34 -5.90
CA ARG A 182 -1.87 -10.27 -6.02
C ARG A 182 -2.84 -9.81 -7.12
N PRO A 183 -2.41 -9.80 -8.40
CA PRO A 183 -3.22 -9.24 -9.48
C PRO A 183 -4.54 -9.98 -9.75
N ASN A 184 -4.68 -11.21 -9.24
CA ASN A 184 -5.87 -12.06 -9.44
C ASN A 184 -6.83 -12.03 -8.24
N GLU A 185 -6.47 -11.40 -7.13
CA GLU A 185 -7.40 -11.18 -6.01
C GLU A 185 -8.24 -9.95 -6.33
N LYS A 186 -9.58 -10.12 -6.35
CA LYS A 186 -10.49 -8.97 -6.43
C LYS A 186 -10.33 -8.13 -5.16
N PRO A 187 -10.43 -6.79 -5.27
CA PRO A 187 -10.43 -5.89 -4.11
C PRO A 187 -11.57 -6.18 -3.17
#